data_a34511bbb44a919faf13fe8ff48979ad
#
_entry.id   a34511bbb44a919faf13fe8ff48979ad
#
_cell.length_a   1.000
_cell.length_b   1.000
_cell.length_c   1.000
_cell.angle_alpha   90.00
_cell.angle_beta   90.00
_cell.angle_gamma   90.00
#
_symmetry.space_group_name_H-M   'P 1'
#
loop_
_entity.id
_entity.type
_entity.pdbx_description
1 polymer ?
#
loop_
_entity_poly.entity_id
_entity_poly.type
_entity_poly.pdbx_seq_one_letter_code
_entity_poly.pdbx_strand_id
1 'polypeptide(L)'
;MIFDRETFFDSVRTSLFGGAMAQPQVDGMEAILAAWEHYLEPLGWDRRWLSYALATTYHETAQEMQPIEEYGKGAGQPYGEVDEETGQTYYGRGFVQLTWRDNYARADRELEFSGDERLEWHADNALKPDVAARVMFRGMSQAWFRPPHNFEHYFNVTTEDPYGAREIINGDKHIVPEWSNGVSIGNLIKGYYTKFLTAVNESAREELASEEKEELASEEKVVEIQITIRITARGPVTIEVVPNA
;
A
#
# COMPACT_ATOMS: atom_id res chain seq x y z
N MET A 1 -2.99 9.91 -7.37
CA MET A 1 -4.12 9.95 -6.41
C MET A 1 -3.55 9.96 -5.01
N ILE A 2 -3.90 10.93 -4.21
CA ILE A 2 -3.50 11.07 -2.81
C ILE A 2 -4.69 10.61 -1.97
N PHE A 3 -4.46 9.69 -1.03
CA PHE A 3 -5.53 9.26 -0.12
C PHE A 3 -5.78 10.30 0.96
N ASP A 4 -7.02 10.58 1.28
CA ASP A 4 -7.38 11.31 2.49
C ASP A 4 -7.00 10.50 3.73
N ARG A 5 -5.97 10.98 4.44
CA ARG A 5 -5.37 10.28 5.58
C ARG A 5 -6.32 10.18 6.77
N GLU A 6 -7.09 11.23 7.03
CA GLU A 6 -8.04 11.25 8.14
C GLU A 6 -9.11 10.18 7.94
N THR A 7 -9.76 10.17 6.78
CA THR A 7 -10.76 9.17 6.41
C THR A 7 -10.21 7.76 6.45
N PHE A 8 -9.01 7.53 5.87
CA PHE A 8 -8.39 6.22 5.89
C PHE A 8 -8.12 5.72 7.31
N PHE A 9 -7.46 6.54 8.14
CA PHE A 9 -7.08 6.14 9.49
C PHE A 9 -8.27 6.00 10.42
N ASP A 10 -9.33 6.78 10.27
CA ASP A 10 -10.56 6.64 11.05
C ASP A 10 -11.31 5.35 10.73
N SER A 11 -11.38 4.99 9.45
CA SER A 11 -11.98 3.73 9.00
C SER A 11 -11.23 2.52 9.53
N VAL A 12 -9.89 2.46 9.38
CA VAL A 12 -9.10 1.32 9.88
C VAL A 12 -9.03 1.27 11.40
N ARG A 13 -8.93 2.42 12.09
CA ARG A 13 -8.94 2.49 13.57
C ARG A 13 -10.16 1.78 14.15
N THR A 14 -11.32 2.08 13.58
CA THR A 14 -12.59 1.52 14.05
C THR A 14 -12.71 0.05 13.67
N SER A 15 -12.39 -0.31 12.44
CA SER A 15 -12.68 -1.65 11.90
C SER A 15 -11.65 -2.71 12.27
N LEU A 16 -10.36 -2.33 12.46
CA LEU A 16 -9.25 -3.25 12.67
C LEU A 16 -8.58 -3.12 14.04
N PHE A 17 -8.53 -1.91 14.61
CA PHE A 17 -7.76 -1.65 15.82
C PHE A 17 -8.62 -1.35 17.06
N GLY A 18 -9.92 -1.69 17.02
CA GLY A 18 -10.79 -1.57 18.20
C GLY A 18 -10.99 -0.14 18.72
N GLY A 19 -10.79 0.86 17.87
CA GLY A 19 -10.99 2.28 18.18
C GLY A 19 -9.71 3.04 18.61
N ALA A 20 -8.56 2.37 18.75
CA ALA A 20 -7.30 3.01 19.12
C ALA A 20 -6.12 2.43 18.32
N MET A 21 -5.20 3.28 17.90
CA MET A 21 -3.94 2.89 17.25
C MET A 21 -2.75 3.52 17.94
N ALA A 22 -1.66 2.78 18.04
CA ALA A 22 -0.38 3.32 18.46
C ALA A 22 0.29 4.08 17.30
N GLN A 23 1.13 5.08 17.63
CA GLN A 23 1.83 5.86 16.61
C GLN A 23 2.66 4.98 15.65
N PRO A 24 3.40 3.94 16.08
CA PRO A 24 4.10 3.05 15.15
C PRO A 24 3.18 2.38 14.12
N GLN A 25 1.95 2.01 14.50
CA GLN A 25 0.99 1.43 13.56
C GLN A 25 0.58 2.43 12.46
N VAL A 26 0.39 3.68 12.84
CA VAL A 26 0.13 4.78 11.89
C VAL A 26 1.33 5.00 10.98
N ASP A 27 2.54 5.10 11.54
CA ASP A 27 3.77 5.35 10.79
C ASP A 27 4.07 4.26 9.76
N GLY A 28 3.81 3.00 10.11
CA GLY A 28 4.02 1.88 9.18
C GLY A 28 3.00 1.86 8.05
N MET A 29 1.73 2.11 8.33
CA MET A 29 0.71 2.25 7.28
C MET A 29 0.99 3.46 6.40
N GLU A 30 1.43 4.59 6.98
CA GLU A 30 1.81 5.79 6.21
C GLU A 30 2.95 5.49 5.24
N ALA A 31 3.98 4.74 5.67
CA ALA A 31 5.06 4.33 4.77
C ALA A 31 4.56 3.45 3.60
N ILE A 32 3.59 2.57 3.84
CA ILE A 32 2.98 1.75 2.79
C ILE A 32 2.16 2.61 1.82
N LEU A 33 1.34 3.54 2.33
CA LEU A 33 0.54 4.45 1.52
C LEU A 33 1.43 5.39 0.69
N ALA A 34 2.47 5.97 1.30
CA ALA A 34 3.42 6.84 0.61
C ALA A 34 4.18 6.09 -0.50
N ALA A 35 4.62 4.85 -0.25
CA ALA A 35 5.26 4.03 -1.27
C ALA A 35 4.30 3.70 -2.42
N TRP A 36 3.04 3.44 -2.12
CA TRP A 36 2.01 3.24 -3.15
C TRP A 36 1.84 4.48 -4.03
N GLU A 37 1.58 5.63 -3.43
CA GLU A 37 1.35 6.89 -4.14
C GLU A 37 2.54 7.32 -4.99
N HIS A 38 3.74 7.12 -4.46
CA HIS A 38 4.96 7.57 -5.16
C HIS A 38 5.40 6.64 -6.29
N TYR A 39 5.36 5.32 -6.08
CA TYR A 39 5.98 4.35 -6.98
C TYR A 39 4.99 3.57 -7.83
N LEU A 40 3.75 3.38 -7.40
CA LEU A 40 2.86 2.36 -7.96
C LEU A 40 1.59 2.94 -8.55
N GLU A 41 1.00 3.92 -7.92
CA GLU A 41 -0.19 4.58 -8.43
C GLU A 41 0.03 5.20 -9.83
N PRO A 42 1.17 5.86 -10.11
CA PRO A 42 1.46 6.34 -11.46
C PRO A 42 1.52 5.26 -12.54
N LEU A 43 1.68 3.99 -12.15
CA LEU A 43 1.65 2.83 -13.04
C LEU A 43 0.24 2.25 -13.27
N GLY A 44 -0.79 2.85 -12.65
CA GLY A 44 -2.17 2.40 -12.76
C GLY A 44 -2.45 1.06 -12.07
N TRP A 45 -1.72 0.75 -10.99
CA TRP A 45 -1.90 -0.50 -10.25
C TRP A 45 -3.25 -0.53 -9.53
N ASP A 46 -3.83 -1.71 -9.44
CA ASP A 46 -5.15 -1.95 -8.85
C ASP A 46 -5.14 -1.73 -7.33
N ARG A 47 -6.04 -0.89 -6.80
CA ARG A 47 -6.19 -0.61 -5.36
C ARG A 47 -6.42 -1.85 -4.51
N ARG A 48 -6.93 -2.93 -5.09
CA ARG A 48 -7.06 -4.22 -4.43
C ARG A 48 -5.70 -4.77 -4.03
N TRP A 49 -4.64 -4.46 -4.78
CA TRP A 49 -3.26 -4.86 -4.45
C TRP A 49 -2.75 -4.11 -3.21
N LEU A 50 -3.01 -2.80 -3.12
CA LEU A 50 -2.71 -2.02 -1.90
C LEU A 50 -3.44 -2.59 -0.69
N SER A 51 -4.74 -2.83 -0.83
CA SER A 51 -5.59 -3.34 0.26
C SER A 51 -5.12 -4.73 0.73
N TYR A 52 -4.69 -5.57 -0.21
CA TYR A 52 -4.17 -6.90 0.10
C TYR A 52 -2.77 -6.85 0.72
N ALA A 53 -1.90 -5.94 0.28
CA ALA A 53 -0.60 -5.71 0.89
C ALA A 53 -0.72 -5.24 2.34
N LEU A 54 -1.62 -4.30 2.63
CA LEU A 54 -1.95 -3.85 3.98
C LEU A 54 -2.48 -4.99 4.86
N ALA A 55 -3.38 -5.83 4.32
CA ALA A 55 -3.93 -6.98 5.04
C ALA A 55 -2.87 -8.05 5.33
N THR A 56 -1.96 -8.26 4.41
CA THR A 56 -0.81 -9.16 4.58
C THR A 56 0.12 -8.62 5.67
N THR A 57 0.49 -7.34 5.60
CA THR A 57 1.32 -6.68 6.63
C THR A 57 0.67 -6.80 8.02
N TYR A 58 -0.63 -6.52 8.12
CA TYR A 58 -1.37 -6.64 9.37
C TYR A 58 -1.27 -8.04 9.98
N HIS A 59 -1.31 -9.07 9.14
CA HIS A 59 -1.17 -10.46 9.57
C HIS A 59 0.29 -10.81 9.94
N GLU A 60 1.25 -10.55 9.03
CA GLU A 60 2.66 -10.94 9.17
C GLU A 60 3.37 -10.24 10.32
N THR A 61 2.95 -9.02 10.65
CA THR A 61 3.55 -8.23 11.75
C THR A 61 2.76 -8.31 13.05
N ALA A 62 1.89 -9.30 13.21
CA ALA A 62 1.02 -9.43 14.38
C ALA A 62 0.27 -8.13 14.74
N GLN A 63 -0.20 -7.40 13.73
CA GLN A 63 -0.93 -6.12 13.82
C GLN A 63 -0.07 -4.89 14.16
N GLU A 64 1.25 -5.07 14.34
CA GLU A 64 2.15 -3.95 14.67
C GLU A 64 2.32 -2.96 13.51
N MET A 65 2.07 -3.39 12.27
CA MET A 65 2.24 -2.59 11.05
C MET A 65 3.65 -2.01 10.90
N GLN A 66 4.66 -2.65 11.50
CA GLN A 66 6.06 -2.26 11.42
C GLN A 66 6.89 -3.35 10.73
N PRO A 67 7.95 -3.00 10.00
CA PRO A 67 8.90 -3.99 9.54
C PRO A 67 9.54 -4.70 10.73
N ILE A 68 9.46 -6.02 10.76
CA ILE A 68 9.97 -6.83 11.86
C ILE A 68 11.07 -7.78 11.40
N GLU A 69 11.88 -8.21 12.35
CA GLU A 69 12.81 -9.32 12.19
C GLU A 69 12.13 -10.66 12.50
N GLU A 70 12.53 -11.72 11.80
CA GLU A 70 12.11 -13.08 12.11
C GLU A 70 12.47 -13.44 13.57
N TYR A 71 11.51 -14.01 14.29
CA TYR A 71 11.74 -14.53 15.63
C TYR A 71 12.81 -15.62 15.59
N GLY A 72 13.88 -15.46 16.38
CA GLY A 72 15.01 -16.39 16.40
C GLY A 72 16.05 -16.14 15.31
N LYS A 73 15.85 -15.13 14.43
CA LYS A 73 16.84 -14.66 13.45
C LYS A 73 17.45 -15.79 12.61
N GLY A 74 16.59 -16.72 12.18
CA GLY A 74 17.01 -17.86 11.37
C GLY A 74 17.85 -18.90 12.12
N ALA A 75 17.80 -18.96 13.44
CA ALA A 75 18.59 -19.92 14.23
C ALA A 75 18.34 -21.36 13.78
N GLY A 76 19.42 -22.05 13.39
CA GLY A 76 19.39 -23.43 12.87
C GLY A 76 18.94 -23.55 11.41
N GLN A 77 18.80 -22.44 10.70
CA GLN A 77 18.54 -22.40 9.27
C GLN A 77 19.74 -21.85 8.50
N PRO A 78 20.01 -22.31 7.27
CA PRO A 78 21.16 -21.83 6.48
C PRO A 78 21.15 -20.32 6.26
N TYR A 79 19.98 -19.71 6.10
CA TYR A 79 19.84 -18.25 5.92
C TYR A 79 20.10 -17.44 7.21
N GLY A 80 20.15 -18.09 8.37
CA GLY A 80 20.53 -17.50 9.66
C GLY A 80 22.03 -17.54 9.93
N GLU A 81 22.81 -18.27 9.11
CA GLU A 81 24.25 -18.29 9.19
C GLU A 81 24.85 -17.02 8.59
N VAL A 82 26.01 -16.59 9.12
CA VAL A 82 26.72 -15.42 8.59
C VAL A 82 27.37 -15.78 7.26
N ASP A 83 27.03 -15.05 6.22
CA ASP A 83 27.62 -15.18 4.89
C ASP A 83 29.08 -14.67 4.92
N GLU A 84 30.03 -15.48 4.47
CA GLU A 84 31.46 -15.18 4.54
C GLU A 84 31.90 -14.00 3.66
N GLU A 85 31.18 -13.74 2.56
CA GLU A 85 31.51 -12.68 1.61
C GLU A 85 30.99 -11.32 2.10
N THR A 86 29.75 -11.27 2.58
CA THR A 86 29.08 -10.01 2.93
C THR A 86 29.10 -9.71 4.42
N GLY A 87 29.35 -10.71 5.27
CA GLY A 87 29.25 -10.60 6.73
C GLY A 87 27.82 -10.46 7.24
N GLN A 88 26.81 -10.65 6.37
CA GLN A 88 25.39 -10.50 6.69
C GLN A 88 24.74 -11.84 7.01
N THR A 89 23.58 -11.80 7.63
CA THR A 89 22.61 -12.92 7.72
C THR A 89 21.35 -12.53 6.97
N TYR A 90 20.67 -13.51 6.34
CA TYR A 90 19.55 -13.25 5.44
C TYR A 90 18.26 -13.89 5.93
N TYR A 91 18.05 -13.87 7.26
CA TYR A 91 16.78 -14.23 7.87
C TYR A 91 15.68 -13.23 7.52
N GLY A 92 14.44 -13.61 7.78
CA GLY A 92 13.26 -12.82 7.40
C GLY A 92 13.24 -11.42 8.01
N ARG A 93 13.15 -10.38 7.16
CA ARG A 93 13.01 -8.97 7.57
C ARG A 93 11.92 -8.26 6.77
N GLY A 94 11.40 -7.19 7.35
CA GLY A 94 10.45 -6.30 6.68
C GLY A 94 9.00 -6.66 6.91
N PHE A 95 8.11 -6.13 6.07
CA PHE A 95 6.66 -6.34 6.19
C PHE A 95 6.19 -7.76 5.79
N VAL A 96 6.97 -8.46 4.97
CA VAL A 96 6.61 -9.77 4.40
C VAL A 96 7.73 -10.79 4.52
N GLN A 97 8.68 -10.56 5.42
CA GLN A 97 9.76 -11.49 5.75
C GLN A 97 10.63 -11.86 4.53
N LEU A 98 11.27 -10.84 3.90
CA LEU A 98 12.29 -11.08 2.88
C LEU A 98 13.41 -11.98 3.46
N THR A 99 13.63 -13.13 2.86
CA THR A 99 14.55 -14.18 3.35
C THR A 99 15.43 -14.69 2.20
N TRP A 100 16.61 -15.19 2.50
CA TRP A 100 17.63 -15.70 1.58
C TRP A 100 18.41 -14.63 0.83
N ARG A 101 19.74 -14.78 0.76
CA ARG A 101 20.66 -13.86 0.09
C ARG A 101 20.21 -13.50 -1.33
N ASP A 102 19.80 -14.51 -2.12
CA ASP A 102 19.38 -14.29 -3.51
C ASP A 102 18.20 -13.34 -3.64
N ASN A 103 17.27 -13.34 -2.66
CA ASN A 103 16.15 -12.44 -2.65
C ASN A 103 16.56 -11.01 -2.26
N TYR A 104 17.51 -10.84 -1.32
CA TYR A 104 18.09 -9.54 -0.99
C TYR A 104 18.83 -8.94 -2.19
N ALA A 105 19.69 -9.73 -2.86
CA ALA A 105 20.39 -9.33 -4.07
C ALA A 105 19.42 -9.08 -5.24
N ARG A 106 18.30 -9.81 -5.32
CA ARG A 106 17.23 -9.56 -6.29
C ARG A 106 16.56 -8.24 -6.04
N ALA A 107 16.24 -7.93 -4.77
CA ALA A 107 15.66 -6.65 -4.40
C ALA A 107 16.57 -5.47 -4.78
N ASP A 108 17.89 -5.58 -4.56
CA ASP A 108 18.85 -4.56 -4.99
C ASP A 108 18.77 -4.28 -6.49
N ARG A 109 18.73 -5.34 -7.32
CA ARG A 109 18.65 -5.17 -8.79
C ARG A 109 17.33 -4.60 -9.27
N GLU A 110 16.21 -5.12 -8.74
CA GLU A 110 14.87 -4.78 -9.21
C GLU A 110 14.38 -3.42 -8.70
N LEU A 111 14.92 -2.94 -7.58
CA LEU A 111 14.60 -1.67 -6.96
C LEU A 111 15.72 -0.63 -7.11
N GLU A 112 16.79 -1.00 -7.84
CA GLU A 112 17.93 -0.13 -8.16
C GLU A 112 18.65 0.42 -6.91
N PHE A 113 18.69 -0.37 -5.81
CA PHE A 113 19.44 0.01 -4.62
C PHE A 113 20.93 -0.04 -4.89
N SER A 114 21.65 0.99 -4.46
CA SER A 114 23.08 1.16 -4.72
C SER A 114 23.85 1.67 -3.49
N GLY A 115 25.16 1.49 -3.46
CA GLY A 115 25.99 1.93 -2.35
C GLY A 115 25.51 1.36 -1.01
N ASP A 116 25.35 2.24 -0.02
CA ASP A 116 24.94 1.88 1.34
C ASP A 116 23.44 1.51 1.45
N GLU A 117 22.66 1.65 0.37
CA GLU A 117 21.26 1.20 0.34
C GLU A 117 21.11 -0.28 0.00
N ARG A 118 22.14 -0.93 -0.56
CA ARG A 118 22.09 -2.32 -0.99
C ARG A 118 21.77 -3.26 0.17
N LEU A 119 20.68 -4.03 -0.01
CA LEU A 119 20.21 -4.98 1.01
C LEU A 119 21.12 -6.19 1.14
N GLU A 120 21.77 -6.62 0.04
CA GLU A 120 22.72 -7.73 0.08
C GLU A 120 23.91 -7.44 0.99
N TRP A 121 24.32 -6.18 1.09
CA TRP A 121 25.50 -5.76 1.90
C TRP A 121 25.10 -5.10 3.23
N HIS A 122 23.87 -4.68 3.36
CA HIS A 122 23.30 -4.01 4.52
C HIS A 122 21.88 -4.55 4.77
N ALA A 123 21.78 -5.82 5.18
CA ALA A 123 20.53 -6.56 5.28
C ALA A 123 19.49 -5.87 6.20
N ASP A 124 19.94 -5.14 7.21
CA ASP A 124 19.06 -4.40 8.13
C ASP A 124 18.35 -3.21 7.46
N ASN A 125 18.78 -2.77 6.26
CA ASN A 125 18.03 -1.78 5.49
C ASN A 125 16.62 -2.28 5.12
N ALA A 126 16.39 -3.58 5.06
CA ALA A 126 15.07 -4.16 4.85
C ALA A 126 14.08 -3.90 6.01
N LEU A 127 14.57 -3.38 7.14
CA LEU A 127 13.74 -2.93 8.27
C LEU A 127 13.34 -1.44 8.18
N LYS A 128 13.85 -0.69 7.21
CA LYS A 128 13.39 0.67 6.96
C LYS A 128 12.00 0.61 6.33
N PRO A 129 10.98 1.33 6.86
CA PRO A 129 9.60 1.17 6.41
C PRO A 129 9.38 1.43 4.92
N ASP A 130 10.03 2.43 4.34
CA ASP A 130 9.97 2.75 2.92
C ASP A 130 10.58 1.64 2.04
N VAL A 131 11.73 1.11 2.45
CA VAL A 131 12.40 -0.02 1.78
C VAL A 131 11.54 -1.27 1.87
N ALA A 132 11.03 -1.59 3.07
CA ALA A 132 10.17 -2.74 3.29
C ALA A 132 8.90 -2.70 2.44
N ALA A 133 8.29 -1.52 2.28
CA ALA A 133 7.11 -1.32 1.44
C ALA A 133 7.42 -1.54 -0.04
N ARG A 134 8.52 -0.99 -0.55
CA ARG A 134 8.98 -1.20 -1.94
C ARG A 134 9.26 -2.67 -2.23
N VAL A 135 9.98 -3.35 -1.33
CA VAL A 135 10.26 -4.79 -1.43
C VAL A 135 8.97 -5.61 -1.44
N MET A 136 8.03 -5.31 -0.53
CA MET A 136 6.73 -5.98 -0.46
C MET A 136 5.96 -5.86 -1.76
N PHE A 137 5.74 -4.65 -2.25
CA PHE A 137 4.95 -4.44 -3.47
C PHE A 137 5.60 -5.07 -4.69
N ARG A 138 6.91 -4.87 -4.89
CA ARG A 138 7.61 -5.44 -6.02
C ARG A 138 7.65 -6.97 -5.94
N GLY A 139 7.92 -7.52 -4.77
CA GLY A 139 7.98 -8.96 -4.55
C GLY A 139 6.62 -9.65 -4.76
N MET A 140 5.53 -9.05 -4.28
CA MET A 140 4.18 -9.59 -4.47
C MET A 140 3.69 -9.44 -5.90
N SER A 141 4.10 -8.41 -6.64
CA SER A 141 3.74 -8.24 -8.05
C SER A 141 4.50 -9.16 -8.98
N GLN A 142 5.74 -9.53 -8.64
CA GLN A 142 6.64 -10.32 -9.49
C GLN A 142 6.85 -11.76 -9.01
N ALA A 143 6.02 -12.23 -8.10
CA ALA A 143 6.09 -13.59 -7.58
C ALA A 143 7.46 -13.97 -6.97
N TRP A 144 8.07 -13.07 -6.18
CA TRP A 144 9.39 -13.36 -5.58
C TRP A 144 9.32 -14.42 -4.48
N PHE A 145 8.25 -14.41 -3.68
CA PHE A 145 8.15 -15.23 -2.47
C PHE A 145 7.74 -16.67 -2.77
N ARG A 146 6.73 -16.85 -3.66
CA ARG A 146 6.24 -18.18 -4.04
C ARG A 146 5.81 -18.23 -5.51
N PRO A 147 6.74 -18.36 -6.47
CA PRO A 147 6.37 -18.48 -7.89
C PRO A 147 5.39 -19.64 -8.14
N PRO A 148 4.35 -19.47 -9.00
CA PRO A 148 4.10 -18.32 -9.86
C PRO A 148 3.09 -17.31 -9.28
N HIS A 149 2.85 -17.31 -7.97
CA HIS A 149 1.81 -16.55 -7.32
C HIS A 149 2.17 -15.06 -7.20
N ASN A 150 1.35 -14.17 -7.75
CA ASN A 150 1.50 -12.73 -7.72
C ASN A 150 0.13 -12.03 -7.62
N PHE A 151 0.11 -10.71 -7.49
CA PHE A 151 -1.14 -9.94 -7.41
C PHE A 151 -2.06 -10.17 -8.62
N GLU A 152 -1.53 -10.09 -9.85
CA GLU A 152 -2.31 -10.21 -11.08
C GLU A 152 -3.03 -11.56 -11.19
N HIS A 153 -2.45 -12.62 -10.63
CA HIS A 153 -3.08 -13.94 -10.60
C HIS A 153 -4.40 -13.94 -9.80
N TYR A 154 -4.48 -13.15 -8.73
CA TYR A 154 -5.60 -13.15 -7.79
C TYR A 154 -6.50 -11.93 -7.88
N PHE A 155 -6.02 -10.82 -8.44
CA PHE A 155 -6.72 -9.55 -8.54
C PHE A 155 -6.54 -8.97 -9.94
N ASN A 156 -7.49 -9.24 -10.82
CA ASN A 156 -7.51 -8.74 -12.19
C ASN A 156 -8.96 -8.44 -12.60
N VAL A 157 -9.18 -8.16 -13.88
CA VAL A 157 -10.52 -7.78 -14.43
C VAL A 157 -11.59 -8.84 -14.18
N THR A 158 -11.20 -10.13 -14.12
CA THR A 158 -12.14 -11.26 -13.99
C THR A 158 -12.08 -11.96 -12.65
N THR A 159 -11.08 -11.66 -11.82
CA THR A 159 -10.78 -12.41 -10.59
C THR A 159 -10.60 -11.46 -9.41
N GLU A 160 -11.21 -11.83 -8.28
CA GLU A 160 -10.95 -11.26 -6.97
C GLU A 160 -10.95 -12.39 -5.94
N ASP A 161 -9.76 -12.96 -5.65
CA ASP A 161 -9.60 -14.07 -4.72
C ASP A 161 -8.61 -13.75 -3.58
N PRO A 162 -9.04 -12.96 -2.58
CA PRO A 162 -8.19 -12.65 -1.43
C PRO A 162 -7.88 -13.85 -0.52
N TYR A 163 -8.66 -14.94 -0.60
CA TYR A 163 -8.36 -16.17 0.11
C TYR A 163 -7.19 -16.92 -0.56
N GLY A 164 -7.26 -17.09 -1.88
CA GLY A 164 -6.21 -17.72 -2.67
C GLY A 164 -4.92 -16.91 -2.68
N ALA A 165 -5.01 -15.59 -2.62
CA ALA A 165 -3.87 -14.67 -2.65
C ALA A 165 -2.86 -14.88 -1.49
N ARG A 166 -3.25 -15.60 -0.40
CA ARG A 166 -2.29 -16.03 0.63
C ARG A 166 -1.11 -16.82 0.05
N GLU A 167 -1.31 -17.49 -1.09
CA GLU A 167 -0.23 -18.20 -1.80
C GLU A 167 0.89 -17.27 -2.29
N ILE A 168 0.66 -15.96 -2.39
CA ILE A 168 1.70 -15.01 -2.80
C ILE A 168 2.87 -15.03 -1.82
N ILE A 169 2.57 -15.11 -0.52
CA ILE A 169 3.57 -15.06 0.56
C ILE A 169 3.83 -16.44 1.15
N ASN A 170 2.75 -17.21 1.48
CA ASN A 170 2.89 -18.49 2.17
C ASN A 170 1.77 -19.46 1.76
N GLY A 171 2.06 -20.76 1.79
CA GLY A 171 1.13 -21.84 1.41
C GLY A 171 0.18 -22.31 2.50
N ASP A 172 -0.05 -21.52 3.52
CA ASP A 172 -0.73 -21.88 4.76
C ASP A 172 -2.20 -21.45 4.83
N LYS A 173 -2.81 -21.06 3.72
CA LYS A 173 -4.19 -20.54 3.68
C LYS A 173 -5.24 -21.42 4.34
N HIS A 174 -5.01 -22.75 4.36
CA HIS A 174 -5.92 -23.72 4.95
C HIS A 174 -5.65 -23.99 6.45
N ILE A 175 -4.51 -23.53 6.97
CA ILE A 175 -4.16 -23.75 8.37
C ILE A 175 -5.10 -22.95 9.26
N VAL A 176 -5.59 -23.59 10.32
CA VAL A 176 -6.44 -23.00 11.35
C VAL A 176 -5.62 -22.91 12.62
N PRO A 177 -5.05 -21.73 12.96
CA PRO A 177 -4.31 -21.57 14.22
C PRO A 177 -5.22 -21.74 15.45
N GLU A 178 -4.70 -22.24 16.54
CA GLU A 178 -5.47 -22.45 17.79
C GLU A 178 -6.12 -21.15 18.30
N TRP A 179 -5.42 -20.01 18.13
CA TRP A 179 -5.91 -18.69 18.57
C TRP A 179 -7.01 -18.10 17.66
N SER A 180 -7.28 -18.70 16.50
CA SER A 180 -8.15 -18.11 15.46
C SER A 180 -9.63 -18.41 15.62
N ASN A 181 -10.04 -19.10 16.68
CA ASN A 181 -11.43 -19.55 16.89
C ASN A 181 -12.01 -20.35 15.70
N GLY A 182 -11.20 -21.18 15.08
CA GLY A 182 -11.62 -22.02 13.96
C GLY A 182 -11.59 -21.35 12.58
N VAL A 183 -11.03 -20.15 12.48
CA VAL A 183 -10.89 -19.44 11.19
C VAL A 183 -9.52 -19.73 10.58
N SER A 184 -9.49 -20.13 9.31
CA SER A 184 -8.22 -20.38 8.61
C SER A 184 -7.48 -19.07 8.30
N ILE A 185 -6.13 -19.14 8.16
CA ILE A 185 -5.27 -17.98 7.86
C ILE A 185 -5.77 -17.24 6.62
N GLY A 186 -6.08 -17.95 5.52
CA GLY A 186 -6.60 -17.33 4.32
C GLY A 186 -7.92 -16.56 4.54
N ASN A 187 -8.81 -17.07 5.41
CA ASN A 187 -10.05 -16.37 5.75
C ASN A 187 -9.82 -15.18 6.68
N LEU A 188 -8.86 -15.25 7.59
CA LEU A 188 -8.47 -14.10 8.41
C LEU A 188 -7.98 -12.95 7.54
N ILE A 189 -7.01 -13.23 6.64
CA ILE A 189 -6.45 -12.21 5.74
C ILE A 189 -7.50 -11.67 4.78
N LYS A 190 -8.40 -12.53 4.25
CA LYS A 190 -9.56 -12.07 3.47
C LYS A 190 -10.44 -11.09 4.26
N GLY A 191 -10.67 -11.35 5.55
CA GLY A 191 -11.42 -10.44 6.42
C GLY A 191 -10.71 -9.09 6.62
N TYR A 192 -9.39 -9.09 6.81
CA TYR A 192 -8.58 -7.87 6.89
C TYR A 192 -8.58 -7.10 5.56
N TYR A 193 -8.39 -7.81 4.44
CA TYR A 193 -8.47 -7.24 3.10
C TYR A 193 -9.77 -6.47 2.85
N THR A 194 -10.92 -7.05 3.20
CA THR A 194 -12.21 -6.38 3.02
C THR A 194 -12.28 -5.05 3.77
N LYS A 195 -11.76 -5.00 4.99
CA LYS A 195 -11.74 -3.79 5.82
C LYS A 195 -10.78 -2.73 5.26
N PHE A 196 -9.57 -3.13 4.86
CA PHE A 196 -8.64 -2.22 4.20
C PHE A 196 -9.17 -1.72 2.85
N LEU A 197 -9.81 -2.58 2.05
CA LEU A 197 -10.39 -2.17 0.77
C LEU A 197 -11.50 -1.12 0.97
N THR A 198 -12.32 -1.28 2.01
CA THR A 198 -13.32 -0.27 2.38
C THR A 198 -12.64 1.06 2.69
N ALA A 199 -11.63 1.08 3.57
CA ALA A 199 -10.91 2.30 3.95
C ALA A 199 -10.21 2.98 2.75
N VAL A 200 -9.55 2.20 1.90
CA VAL A 200 -8.90 2.68 0.66
C VAL A 200 -9.92 3.31 -0.28
N ASN A 201 -11.08 2.68 -0.48
CA ASN A 201 -12.10 3.19 -1.38
C ASN A 201 -12.80 4.45 -0.83
N GLU A 202 -13.07 4.50 0.48
CA GLU A 202 -13.68 5.66 1.14
C GLU A 202 -12.77 6.88 1.04
N SER A 203 -11.49 6.74 1.37
CA SER A 203 -10.52 7.83 1.26
C SER A 203 -10.32 8.34 -0.17
N ALA A 204 -10.36 7.46 -1.16
CA ALA A 204 -10.27 7.83 -2.57
C ALA A 204 -11.54 8.52 -3.10
N ARG A 205 -12.72 8.17 -2.59
CA ARG A 205 -14.00 8.81 -2.99
C ARG A 205 -14.10 10.24 -2.50
N GLU A 206 -13.59 10.55 -1.32
CA GLU A 206 -13.59 11.91 -0.81
C GLU A 206 -12.73 12.85 -1.68
N GLU A 207 -11.59 12.40 -2.16
CA GLU A 207 -10.75 13.15 -3.10
C GLU A 207 -11.51 13.45 -4.40
N LEU A 208 -12.16 12.45 -5.02
CA LEU A 208 -12.98 12.65 -6.21
C LEU A 208 -14.15 13.61 -5.96
N ALA A 209 -14.79 13.53 -4.79
CA ALA A 209 -15.87 14.45 -4.44
C ALA A 209 -15.38 15.89 -4.22
N SER A 210 -14.14 16.11 -3.79
CA SER A 210 -13.54 17.44 -3.68
C SER A 210 -13.20 18.02 -5.05
N GLU A 211 -12.63 17.22 -5.95
CA GLU A 211 -12.35 17.62 -7.34
C GLU A 211 -13.64 17.93 -8.10
N GLU A 212 -14.68 17.09 -7.99
CA GLU A 212 -15.99 17.36 -8.59
C GLU A 212 -16.64 18.63 -8.04
N LYS A 213 -16.50 18.92 -6.72
CA LYS A 213 -17.01 20.16 -6.13
C LYS A 213 -16.25 21.39 -6.59
N GLU A 214 -14.91 21.29 -6.78
CA GLU A 214 -14.11 22.39 -7.31
C GLU A 214 -14.42 22.64 -8.79
N GLU A 215 -14.62 21.56 -9.58
CA GLU A 215 -15.01 21.64 -10.99
C GLU A 215 -16.40 22.27 -11.13
N LEU A 216 -17.41 21.79 -10.37
CA LEU A 216 -18.74 22.38 -10.33
C LEU A 216 -18.73 23.85 -9.86
N ALA A 217 -17.95 24.19 -8.84
CA ALA A 217 -17.80 25.56 -8.37
C ALA A 217 -17.09 26.46 -9.41
N SER A 218 -16.20 25.89 -10.23
CA SER A 218 -15.55 26.60 -11.34
C SER A 218 -16.51 26.81 -12.51
N GLU A 219 -17.37 25.83 -12.82
CA GLU A 219 -18.42 25.93 -13.83
C GLU A 219 -19.50 26.95 -13.43
N GLU A 220 -19.95 26.95 -12.17
CA GLU A 220 -20.89 27.96 -11.66
C GLU A 220 -20.32 29.39 -11.75
N LYS A 221 -19.05 29.59 -11.44
CA LYS A 221 -18.37 30.89 -11.62
C LYS A 221 -18.27 31.31 -13.09
N VAL A 222 -18.04 30.34 -14.00
CA VAL A 222 -18.01 30.63 -15.45
C VAL A 222 -19.39 31.00 -15.97
N VAL A 223 -20.46 30.37 -15.47
CA VAL A 223 -21.86 30.68 -15.83
C VAL A 223 -22.27 32.07 -15.32
N GLU A 224 -21.90 32.46 -14.10
CA GLU A 224 -22.16 33.80 -13.57
C GLU A 224 -21.46 34.91 -14.39
N ILE A 225 -20.24 34.69 -14.84
CA ILE A 225 -19.51 35.67 -15.68
C ILE A 225 -20.13 35.79 -17.08
N GLN A 226 -20.71 34.77 -17.64
CA GLN A 226 -21.37 34.79 -18.97
C GLN A 226 -22.74 35.53 -18.98
N ILE A 227 -23.48 35.58 -17.87
CA ILE A 227 -24.80 36.16 -17.80
C ILE A 227 -24.77 37.70 -17.68
N THR A 228 -23.63 38.33 -17.38
CA THR A 228 -23.52 39.77 -17.12
C THR A 228 -23.06 40.60 -18.33
N ILE A 229 -23.12 40.10 -19.59
CA ILE A 229 -22.80 40.89 -20.79
C ILE A 229 -24.05 41.66 -21.26
N ARG A 230 -24.18 42.95 -20.89
CA ARG A 230 -25.16 43.87 -21.49
C ARG A 230 -24.59 44.50 -22.74
N ILE A 231 -25.16 44.20 -23.91
CA ILE A 231 -24.88 44.91 -25.17
C ILE A 231 -25.80 46.09 -25.25
N THR A 232 -25.28 47.31 -25.06
CA THR A 232 -25.97 48.55 -25.44
C THR A 232 -25.51 48.99 -26.83
N ALA A 233 -26.40 48.87 -27.81
CA ALA A 233 -26.12 49.10 -29.21
C ALA A 233 -26.17 50.57 -29.59
N ARG A 234 -25.10 51.11 -30.18
CA ARG A 234 -24.90 51.95 -31.40
C ARG A 234 -23.56 52.64 -31.29
N GLY A 235 -22.51 51.93 -31.72
CA GLY A 235 -21.12 52.43 -31.78
C GLY A 235 -20.13 51.27 -31.65
N PRO A 236 -18.82 51.50 -31.70
CA PRO A 236 -17.86 50.41 -31.47
C PRO A 236 -18.14 49.76 -30.11
N VAL A 237 -18.30 48.42 -30.09
CA VAL A 237 -18.69 47.65 -28.89
C VAL A 237 -17.50 47.67 -27.93
N THR A 238 -17.68 48.33 -26.78
CA THR A 238 -16.75 48.20 -25.65
C THR A 238 -17.39 47.21 -24.65
N ILE A 239 -16.71 46.14 -24.34
CA ILE A 239 -17.12 45.17 -23.34
C ILE A 239 -16.54 45.63 -22.00
N GLU A 240 -17.36 46.09 -21.11
CA GLU A 240 -16.99 46.39 -19.72
C GLU A 240 -17.44 45.24 -18.81
N VAL A 241 -16.50 44.59 -18.15
CA VAL A 241 -16.79 43.59 -17.13
C VAL A 241 -16.94 44.30 -15.80
N VAL A 242 -18.16 44.40 -15.31
CA VAL A 242 -18.44 44.98 -13.99
C VAL A 242 -18.50 43.82 -12.97
N PRO A 243 -17.61 43.74 -11.98
CA PRO A 243 -17.74 42.80 -10.91
C PRO A 243 -18.94 43.16 -10.03
N ASN A 244 -19.76 42.16 -9.68
CA ASN A 244 -20.82 42.32 -8.71
C ASN A 244 -20.23 42.64 -7.34
N ALA A 245 -20.79 43.65 -6.67
CA ALA A 245 -20.43 44.11 -5.35
C ALA A 245 -20.95 43.16 -4.25
#